data_47265339cc1c7888e17df0768a8e8509
#
_entry.id   47265339cc1c7888e17df0768a8e8509
#
_cell.length_a   1.000
_cell.length_b   1.000
_cell.length_c   1.000
_cell.angle_alpha   90.00
_cell.angle_beta   90.00
_cell.angle_gamma   90.00
#
_symmetry.space_group_name_H-M   'P 1'
#
loop_
_entity.id
_entity.type
_entity.pdbx_description
1 polymer ?
#
loop_
_entity_poly.entity_id
_entity_poly.type
_entity_poly.pdbx_seq_one_letter_code
_entity_poly.pdbx_strand_id
1 'polypeptide(L)'
;ERFVFVLDEWDFIFHKDFINEENKKQYIQFLSNLLKDRPYVQMTYMTGILPIAKYSDGSELNMFDEYDMACKEKYSEYFGFLDEEVDQLYDIYKKITKNPKILRSELKEWYDGYRAAAGDYLYNPRSVVCALRDNQLANYWTSSGTYDSIFNYIKGNIADVRNDLVLMVAGEHVPAKMQQYAATANALHTKDQIYSAMVVYGLLTYENGKVFIPNKELMDKFDELLLSNQQLGYVYRLARESQRMLQATIHGDTDTMEEILEYVHDTEVPIYSYNSEVELSAIVNLVYLSARDEYRVEREDKAGKGFVDFIFYPKRNDIPGIILELKIDHTPQKAIEQIKEKNYQLRFQGKIGEIPVYEGNILAVGISYDKKTKKHSCEVEML
;
A
#
# COMPACT_ATOMS: atom_id res chain seq x y z
N GLU A 1 33.17 -32.03 -18.99
CA GLU A 1 32.42 -30.76 -19.12
C GLU A 1 31.54 -30.55 -17.89
N ARG A 2 31.37 -29.29 -17.49
CA ARG A 2 30.49 -28.93 -16.39
C ARG A 2 29.44 -27.97 -16.90
N PHE A 3 28.22 -28.02 -16.30
CA PHE A 3 27.08 -27.23 -16.69
C PHE A 3 26.78 -26.15 -15.66
N VAL A 4 26.31 -25.02 -16.15
CA VAL A 4 25.61 -24.01 -15.35
C VAL A 4 24.11 -24.21 -15.56
N PHE A 5 23.39 -24.46 -14.48
CA PHE A 5 21.93 -24.57 -14.51
C PHE A 5 21.31 -23.26 -14.13
N VAL A 6 20.36 -22.79 -14.94
CA VAL A 6 19.52 -21.64 -14.64
C VAL A 6 18.08 -22.12 -14.64
N LEU A 7 17.42 -22.07 -13.48
CA LEU A 7 16.04 -22.48 -13.29
C LEU A 7 15.23 -21.24 -12.87
N ASP A 8 14.32 -20.84 -13.74
CA ASP A 8 13.40 -19.76 -13.45
C ASP A 8 12.09 -20.31 -12.93
N GLU A 9 11.47 -19.63 -11.96
CA GLU A 9 10.22 -20.04 -11.31
C GLU A 9 10.26 -21.50 -10.82
N TRP A 10 11.33 -21.90 -10.08
CA TRP A 10 11.50 -23.26 -9.58
C TRP A 10 10.30 -23.76 -8.77
N ASP A 11 9.57 -22.83 -8.14
CA ASP A 11 8.43 -23.08 -7.26
C ASP A 11 7.07 -23.10 -7.97
N PHE A 12 7.05 -22.98 -9.30
CA PHE A 12 5.83 -22.93 -10.12
C PHE A 12 4.83 -24.07 -9.80
N ILE A 13 5.33 -25.27 -9.55
CA ILE A 13 4.48 -26.43 -9.27
C ILE A 13 3.70 -26.32 -7.95
N PHE A 14 4.24 -25.55 -6.98
CA PHE A 14 3.61 -25.36 -5.67
C PHE A 14 2.37 -24.46 -5.71
N HIS A 15 2.21 -23.73 -6.80
CA HIS A 15 1.08 -22.84 -7.07
C HIS A 15 -0.05 -23.49 -7.88
N LYS A 16 0.04 -24.81 -8.15
CA LYS A 16 -0.94 -25.53 -8.96
C LYS A 16 -1.80 -26.45 -8.10
N ASP A 17 -3.10 -26.19 -8.05
CA ASP A 17 -4.08 -26.94 -7.25
C ASP A 17 -4.21 -28.42 -7.68
N PHE A 18 -3.89 -28.72 -8.95
CA PHE A 18 -3.93 -30.09 -9.47
C PHE A 18 -2.70 -30.92 -9.12
N ILE A 19 -1.65 -30.34 -8.54
CA ILE A 19 -0.42 -31.02 -8.10
C ILE A 19 -0.58 -31.43 -6.63
N ASN A 20 -0.58 -32.72 -6.36
CA ASN A 20 -0.67 -33.24 -5.00
C ASN A 20 0.68 -33.21 -4.26
N GLU A 21 0.64 -33.41 -2.94
CA GLU A 21 1.82 -33.33 -2.07
C GLU A 21 2.89 -34.39 -2.41
N GLU A 22 2.48 -35.57 -2.90
CA GLU A 22 3.40 -36.60 -3.33
C GLU A 22 4.21 -36.14 -4.57
N ASN A 23 3.55 -35.53 -5.55
CA ASN A 23 4.21 -35.00 -6.74
C ASN A 23 5.18 -33.86 -6.38
N LYS A 24 4.80 -33.01 -5.42
CA LYS A 24 5.69 -31.95 -4.91
C LYS A 24 6.96 -32.54 -4.30
N LYS A 25 6.85 -33.57 -3.47
CA LYS A 25 7.99 -34.30 -2.90
C LYS A 25 8.86 -34.95 -3.98
N GLN A 26 8.25 -35.57 -4.95
CA GLN A 26 8.98 -36.17 -6.08
C GLN A 26 9.78 -35.13 -6.88
N TYR A 27 9.21 -33.94 -7.05
CA TYR A 27 9.90 -32.84 -7.72
C TYR A 27 11.11 -32.33 -6.91
N ILE A 28 10.97 -32.16 -5.60
CA ILE A 28 12.12 -31.82 -4.74
C ILE A 28 13.20 -32.88 -4.79
N GLN A 29 12.81 -34.15 -4.74
CA GLN A 29 13.77 -35.27 -4.87
C GLN A 29 14.44 -35.29 -6.24
N PHE A 30 13.68 -34.95 -7.31
CA PHE A 30 14.26 -34.83 -8.67
C PHE A 30 15.32 -33.70 -8.71
N LEU A 31 15.01 -32.51 -8.19
CA LEU A 31 15.99 -31.41 -8.14
C LEU A 31 17.23 -31.77 -7.33
N SER A 32 17.05 -32.41 -6.17
CA SER A 32 18.17 -32.91 -5.37
C SER A 32 19.04 -33.90 -6.15
N ASN A 33 18.44 -34.87 -6.80
CA ASN A 33 19.16 -35.86 -7.61
C ASN A 33 19.86 -35.25 -8.83
N LEU A 34 19.31 -34.21 -9.41
CA LEU A 34 19.89 -33.52 -10.56
C LEU A 34 21.06 -32.61 -10.17
N LEU A 35 20.99 -31.94 -9.02
CA LEU A 35 21.89 -30.83 -8.73
C LEU A 35 22.88 -31.10 -7.60
N LYS A 36 22.45 -31.85 -6.55
CA LYS A 36 23.26 -32.01 -5.34
C LYS A 36 24.43 -32.94 -5.54
N ASP A 37 25.65 -32.47 -5.20
CA ASP A 37 26.90 -33.23 -5.22
C ASP A 37 27.21 -33.90 -6.56
N ARG A 38 26.78 -33.28 -7.67
CA ARG A 38 27.01 -33.82 -9.02
C ARG A 38 28.27 -33.27 -9.65
N PRO A 39 29.20 -34.14 -10.15
CA PRO A 39 30.45 -33.67 -10.72
C PRO A 39 30.30 -32.85 -12.01
N TYR A 40 29.16 -32.95 -12.67
CA TYR A 40 28.83 -32.17 -13.86
C TYR A 40 28.20 -30.80 -13.55
N VAL A 41 27.84 -30.50 -12.32
CA VAL A 41 27.29 -29.20 -11.93
C VAL A 41 28.43 -28.24 -11.60
N GLN A 42 28.56 -27.15 -12.34
CA GLN A 42 29.47 -26.06 -12.06
C GLN A 42 28.83 -25.03 -11.09
N MET A 43 27.61 -24.67 -11.40
CA MET A 43 26.79 -23.70 -10.63
C MET A 43 25.31 -23.94 -10.93
N THR A 44 24.48 -23.68 -9.97
CA THR A 44 23.04 -23.60 -10.18
C THR A 44 22.53 -22.23 -9.70
N TYR A 45 21.79 -21.54 -10.54
CA TYR A 45 21.07 -20.30 -10.21
C TYR A 45 19.57 -20.56 -10.35
N MET A 46 18.83 -20.32 -9.28
CA MET A 46 17.38 -20.54 -9.26
C MET A 46 16.67 -19.28 -8.84
N THR A 47 15.57 -18.98 -9.51
CA THR A 47 14.64 -17.90 -9.14
C THR A 47 13.29 -18.48 -8.77
N GLY A 48 12.56 -17.79 -7.88
CA GLY A 48 11.22 -18.16 -7.45
C GLY A 48 10.72 -17.20 -6.35
N ILE A 49 9.48 -17.35 -6.00
CA ILE A 49 8.85 -16.55 -4.94
C ILE A 49 9.02 -17.24 -3.58
N LEU A 50 8.92 -18.57 -3.56
CA LEU A 50 8.90 -19.34 -2.33
C LEU A 50 10.32 -19.73 -1.87
N PRO A 51 10.61 -19.65 -0.55
CA PRO A 51 11.91 -20.07 -0.02
C PRO A 51 12.06 -21.60 -0.10
N ILE A 52 13.22 -22.05 -0.56
CA ILE A 52 13.57 -23.49 -0.71
C ILE A 52 13.52 -24.21 0.63
N ALA A 53 14.05 -23.60 1.68
CA ALA A 53 14.20 -24.20 3.01
C ALA A 53 12.90 -24.74 3.61
N LYS A 54 11.74 -24.30 3.11
CA LYS A 54 10.42 -24.73 3.58
C LYS A 54 9.91 -26.01 2.92
N TYR A 55 10.40 -26.33 1.73
CA TYR A 55 9.93 -27.47 0.93
C TYR A 55 10.89 -28.66 0.94
N SER A 56 12.10 -28.46 1.47
CA SER A 56 13.03 -29.53 1.71
C SER A 56 12.99 -29.94 3.19
N ASP A 57 12.72 -31.20 3.47
CA ASP A 57 12.73 -31.77 4.84
C ASP A 57 14.16 -31.77 5.45
N GLY A 58 14.90 -30.69 5.25
CA GLY A 58 16.17 -30.37 5.88
C GLY A 58 17.43 -30.84 5.17
N SER A 59 17.41 -31.73 4.20
CA SER A 59 18.63 -32.23 3.56
C SER A 59 18.63 -32.26 2.04
N GLU A 60 17.47 -32.18 1.38
CA GLU A 60 17.43 -32.41 -0.09
C GLU A 60 18.02 -31.25 -0.87
N LEU A 61 17.70 -30.01 -0.54
CA LEU A 61 18.14 -28.80 -1.25
C LEU A 61 18.95 -27.83 -0.37
N ASN A 62 19.61 -28.32 0.66
CA ASN A 62 20.37 -27.48 1.60
C ASN A 62 21.69 -26.91 1.06
N MET A 63 22.02 -27.19 -0.24
CA MET A 63 23.21 -26.67 -0.91
C MET A 63 23.01 -25.25 -1.49
N PHE A 64 21.82 -24.66 -1.38
CA PHE A 64 21.56 -23.33 -1.90
C PHE A 64 21.72 -22.27 -0.81
N ASP A 65 22.36 -21.17 -1.17
CA ASP A 65 22.25 -19.90 -0.44
C ASP A 65 21.05 -19.13 -0.98
N GLU A 66 20.12 -18.78 -0.11
CA GLU A 66 18.94 -18.01 -0.48
C GLU A 66 19.18 -16.52 -0.25
N TYR A 67 18.73 -15.70 -1.19
CA TYR A 67 18.74 -14.25 -1.12
C TYR A 67 17.34 -13.71 -1.39
N ASP A 68 16.96 -12.67 -0.66
CA ASP A 68 15.68 -12.01 -0.80
C ASP A 68 15.85 -10.49 -0.67
N MET A 69 14.86 -9.75 -1.12
CA MET A 69 14.89 -8.29 -1.11
C MET A 69 14.85 -7.71 0.31
N ALA A 70 14.06 -8.29 1.20
CA ALA A 70 13.63 -7.64 2.44
C ALA A 70 14.50 -7.95 3.66
N CYS A 71 15.18 -9.12 3.68
CA CYS A 71 15.84 -9.64 4.87
C CYS A 71 17.35 -9.79 4.76
N LYS A 72 17.89 -9.87 3.55
CA LYS A 72 19.34 -10.05 3.31
C LYS A 72 19.92 -8.91 2.48
N GLU A 73 20.87 -8.17 3.06
CA GLU A 73 21.51 -7.04 2.39
C GLU A 73 22.21 -7.42 1.07
N LYS A 74 22.92 -8.58 1.08
CA LYS A 74 23.67 -9.03 -0.08
C LYS A 74 22.72 -9.30 -1.25
N TYR A 75 22.90 -8.58 -2.36
CA TYR A 75 22.14 -8.66 -3.61
C TYR A 75 20.70 -8.10 -3.53
N SER A 76 20.31 -7.48 -2.42
CA SER A 76 18.94 -6.95 -2.29
C SER A 76 18.60 -5.86 -3.32
N GLU A 77 19.59 -5.12 -3.81
CA GLU A 77 19.46 -4.08 -4.84
C GLU A 77 19.08 -4.63 -6.23
N TYR A 78 19.27 -5.90 -6.48
CA TYR A 78 18.96 -6.52 -7.79
C TYR A 78 17.51 -7.01 -7.94
N PHE A 79 16.69 -6.84 -6.91
CA PHE A 79 15.28 -7.27 -6.95
C PHE A 79 14.32 -6.25 -7.56
N GLY A 80 14.80 -5.07 -7.92
CA GLY A 80 14.02 -4.00 -8.55
C GLY A 80 14.90 -3.05 -9.34
N PHE A 81 14.34 -1.97 -9.86
CA PHE A 81 15.13 -0.89 -10.45
C PHE A 81 15.49 0.16 -9.41
N LEU A 82 16.73 0.61 -9.45
CA LEU A 82 17.18 1.78 -8.71
C LEU A 82 16.70 3.09 -9.37
N ASP A 83 16.74 4.20 -8.64
CA ASP A 83 16.28 5.51 -9.13
C ASP A 83 17.05 5.97 -10.37
N GLU A 84 18.37 5.72 -10.41
CA GLU A 84 19.24 6.04 -11.55
C GLU A 84 18.93 5.19 -12.78
N GLU A 85 18.53 3.93 -12.60
CA GLU A 85 18.14 3.06 -13.73
C GLU A 85 16.80 3.54 -14.33
N VAL A 86 15.86 3.95 -13.48
CA VAL A 86 14.60 4.54 -13.94
C VAL A 86 14.82 5.87 -14.64
N ASP A 87 15.79 6.69 -14.20
CA ASP A 87 16.19 7.93 -14.90
C ASP A 87 16.69 7.64 -16.33
N GLN A 88 17.52 6.61 -16.49
CA GLN A 88 18.01 6.20 -17.82
C GLN A 88 16.87 5.73 -18.73
N LEU A 89 15.95 4.91 -18.19
CA LEU A 89 14.77 4.44 -18.94
C LEU A 89 13.85 5.61 -19.32
N TYR A 90 13.65 6.56 -18.41
CA TYR A 90 12.85 7.75 -18.66
C TYR A 90 13.47 8.67 -19.71
N ASP A 91 14.78 8.81 -19.74
CA ASP A 91 15.49 9.57 -20.79
C ASP A 91 15.36 8.91 -22.17
N ILE A 92 15.37 7.58 -22.24
CA ILE A 92 15.07 6.84 -23.46
C ILE A 92 13.62 7.08 -23.88
N TYR A 93 12.68 6.93 -22.97
CA TYR A 93 11.26 7.18 -23.22
C TYR A 93 10.99 8.56 -23.81
N LYS A 94 11.58 9.63 -23.23
CA LYS A 94 11.44 11.00 -23.74
C LYS A 94 11.96 11.15 -25.18
N LYS A 95 13.00 10.39 -25.56
CA LYS A 95 13.61 10.46 -26.89
C LYS A 95 12.78 9.74 -27.96
N ILE A 96 12.15 8.61 -27.62
CA ILE A 96 11.47 7.76 -28.60
C ILE A 96 9.97 8.01 -28.68
N THR A 97 9.35 8.59 -27.63
CA THR A 97 7.91 8.81 -27.57
C THR A 97 7.53 10.18 -28.14
N LYS A 98 6.63 10.21 -29.15
CA LYS A 98 6.23 11.47 -29.81
C LYS A 98 5.60 12.49 -28.87
N ASN A 99 4.74 12.03 -27.96
CA ASN A 99 4.02 12.85 -26.99
C ASN A 99 4.11 12.21 -25.62
N PRO A 100 5.21 12.38 -24.87
CA PRO A 100 5.35 11.84 -23.53
C PRO A 100 4.30 12.43 -22.60
N LYS A 101 3.51 11.57 -21.94
CA LYS A 101 2.44 11.97 -21.01
C LYS A 101 2.81 11.78 -19.56
N ILE A 102 3.80 10.92 -19.29
CA ILE A 102 4.19 10.52 -17.94
C ILE A 102 5.29 11.45 -17.45
N LEU A 103 5.13 11.99 -16.27
CA LEU A 103 6.19 12.72 -15.57
C LEU A 103 7.09 11.75 -14.77
N ARG A 104 8.36 12.10 -14.61
CA ARG A 104 9.30 11.27 -13.81
C ARG A 104 8.86 11.12 -12.36
N SER A 105 8.30 12.18 -11.78
CA SER A 105 7.74 12.17 -10.42
C SER A 105 6.56 11.22 -10.26
N GLU A 106 5.75 11.06 -11.30
CA GLU A 106 4.61 10.13 -11.30
C GLU A 106 5.06 8.67 -11.30
N LEU A 107 6.15 8.34 -12.02
CA LEU A 107 6.75 6.99 -11.93
C LEU A 107 7.19 6.66 -10.51
N LYS A 108 7.71 7.67 -9.79
CA LYS A 108 8.11 7.52 -8.40
C LYS A 108 6.90 7.26 -7.49
N GLU A 109 5.87 8.06 -7.59
CA GLU A 109 4.63 7.90 -6.83
C GLU A 109 3.96 6.53 -7.08
N TRP A 110 3.94 6.10 -8.35
CA TRP A 110 3.21 4.91 -8.76
C TRP A 110 3.94 3.59 -8.48
N TYR A 111 5.26 3.54 -8.62
CA TYR A 111 5.98 2.26 -8.73
C TYR A 111 7.21 2.13 -7.82
N ASP A 112 7.64 3.22 -7.16
CA ASP A 112 8.73 3.20 -6.16
C ASP A 112 8.22 2.73 -4.79
N GLY A 113 9.13 2.59 -3.83
CA GLY A 113 8.83 2.46 -2.41
C GLY A 113 9.07 1.08 -1.81
N TYR A 114 9.46 0.09 -2.61
CA TYR A 114 9.95 -1.16 -2.05
C TYR A 114 11.29 -0.93 -1.35
N ARG A 115 11.44 -1.53 -0.17
CA ARG A 115 12.66 -1.42 0.63
C ARG A 115 13.55 -2.64 0.45
N ALA A 116 14.74 -2.43 -0.07
CA ALA A 116 15.80 -3.41 -0.03
C ALA A 116 16.43 -3.49 1.37
N ALA A 117 16.87 -4.66 1.79
CA ALA A 117 17.53 -4.84 3.09
C ALA A 117 18.82 -4.00 3.22
N ALA A 118 19.51 -3.69 2.11
CA ALA A 118 20.64 -2.77 2.07
C ALA A 118 20.26 -1.28 2.28
N GLY A 119 18.97 -0.95 2.30
CA GLY A 119 18.46 0.40 2.53
C GLY A 119 18.03 1.16 1.28
N ASP A 120 18.20 0.58 0.10
CA ASP A 120 17.79 1.20 -1.16
C ASP A 120 16.28 1.19 -1.34
N TYR A 121 15.77 2.17 -2.08
CA TYR A 121 14.42 2.18 -2.61
C TYR A 121 14.41 1.55 -4.01
N LEU A 122 13.47 0.67 -4.23
CA LEU A 122 13.36 -0.05 -5.49
C LEU A 122 11.99 0.19 -6.13
N TYR A 123 12.01 0.32 -7.44
CA TYR A 123 10.81 0.35 -8.28
C TYR A 123 10.45 -1.06 -8.76
N ASN A 124 9.15 -1.29 -8.99
CA ASN A 124 8.72 -2.50 -9.70
C ASN A 124 9.12 -2.42 -11.18
N PRO A 125 10.04 -3.31 -11.65
CA PRO A 125 10.56 -3.21 -13.02
C PRO A 125 9.49 -3.39 -14.09
N ARG A 126 8.57 -4.36 -13.88
CA ARG A 126 7.49 -4.66 -14.83
C ARG A 126 6.59 -3.43 -15.02
N SER A 127 6.16 -2.83 -13.93
CA SER A 127 5.24 -1.70 -13.96
C SER A 127 5.87 -0.47 -14.60
N VAL A 128 7.13 -0.16 -14.27
CA VAL A 128 7.89 0.93 -14.92
C VAL A 128 8.00 0.72 -16.42
N VAL A 129 8.44 -0.47 -16.86
CA VAL A 129 8.63 -0.76 -18.30
C VAL A 129 7.29 -0.71 -19.04
N CYS A 130 6.22 -1.29 -18.48
CA CYS A 130 4.89 -1.26 -19.10
C CYS A 130 4.36 0.17 -19.18
N ALA A 131 4.46 0.97 -18.14
CA ALA A 131 3.99 2.36 -18.13
C ALA A 131 4.69 3.19 -19.21
N LEU A 132 6.00 3.11 -19.28
CA LEU A 132 6.78 3.84 -20.29
C LEU A 132 6.48 3.37 -21.73
N ARG A 133 6.34 2.05 -21.94
CA ARG A 133 5.98 1.47 -23.24
C ARG A 133 4.59 1.92 -23.70
N ASP A 134 3.62 1.87 -22.80
CA ASP A 134 2.21 2.15 -23.10
C ASP A 134 1.89 3.65 -23.00
N ASN A 135 2.85 4.48 -22.55
CA ASN A 135 2.71 5.90 -22.30
C ASN A 135 1.49 6.23 -21.42
N GLN A 136 1.29 5.40 -20.38
CA GLN A 136 0.16 5.47 -19.45
C GLN A 136 0.53 4.90 -18.10
N LEU A 137 0.11 5.55 -17.01
CA LEU A 137 0.17 5.01 -15.66
C LEU A 137 -1.04 4.11 -15.41
N ALA A 138 -0.83 2.92 -14.89
CA ALA A 138 -1.88 1.93 -14.59
C ALA A 138 -1.35 0.84 -13.65
N ASN A 139 -2.25 -0.01 -13.17
CA ASN A 139 -1.91 -1.21 -12.40
C ASN A 139 -1.48 -2.34 -13.34
N TYR A 140 -0.17 -2.46 -13.56
CA TYR A 140 0.39 -3.48 -14.45
C TYR A 140 0.76 -4.76 -13.73
N TRP A 141 1.22 -4.65 -12.48
CA TRP A 141 1.69 -5.79 -11.74
C TRP A 141 0.55 -6.56 -11.06
N THR A 142 -0.37 -5.86 -10.41
CA THR A 142 -1.49 -6.48 -9.69
C THR A 142 -2.53 -7.13 -10.62
N SER A 143 -2.53 -6.79 -11.92
CA SER A 143 -3.39 -7.41 -12.93
C SER A 143 -2.93 -8.82 -13.38
N SER A 144 -1.77 -9.31 -12.93
CA SER A 144 -1.18 -10.58 -13.40
C SER A 144 -1.64 -11.85 -12.66
N GLY A 145 -2.65 -11.75 -11.78
CA GLY A 145 -3.49 -12.92 -11.38
C GLY A 145 -3.00 -13.80 -10.22
N THR A 146 -1.77 -13.70 -9.75
CA THR A 146 -1.25 -14.59 -8.67
C THR A 146 -1.66 -14.12 -7.26
N TYR A 147 -2.25 -12.96 -7.13
CA TYR A 147 -2.48 -12.25 -5.85
C TYR A 147 -3.80 -12.59 -5.18
N ASP A 148 -4.78 -13.13 -5.91
CA ASP A 148 -6.09 -13.48 -5.35
C ASP A 148 -5.99 -14.50 -4.21
N SER A 149 -5.01 -15.40 -4.25
CA SER A 149 -4.78 -16.37 -3.19
C SER A 149 -4.37 -15.70 -1.87
N ILE A 150 -3.52 -14.65 -1.89
CA ILE A 150 -3.08 -13.97 -0.67
C ILE A 150 -4.23 -13.15 -0.07
N PHE A 151 -5.01 -12.49 -0.89
CA PHE A 151 -6.23 -11.84 -0.44
C PHE A 151 -7.23 -12.84 0.17
N ASN A 152 -7.23 -14.11 -0.27
CA ASN A 152 -8.00 -15.16 0.36
C ASN A 152 -7.49 -15.53 1.76
N TYR A 153 -6.17 -15.40 2.03
CA TYR A 153 -5.63 -15.56 3.40
C TYR A 153 -6.00 -14.41 4.31
N ILE A 154 -5.96 -13.18 3.80
CA ILE A 154 -6.50 -12.03 4.51
C ILE A 154 -7.96 -12.28 4.86
N LYS A 155 -8.76 -12.83 3.95
CA LYS A 155 -10.16 -13.20 4.20
C LYS A 155 -10.33 -14.23 5.31
N GLY A 156 -9.43 -15.21 5.42
CA GLY A 156 -9.47 -16.26 6.45
C GLY A 156 -9.08 -15.80 7.86
N ASN A 157 -8.28 -14.72 7.98
CA ASN A 157 -7.75 -14.20 9.26
C ASN A 157 -8.05 -12.71 9.45
N ILE A 158 -9.18 -12.26 8.96
CA ILE A 158 -9.55 -10.85 8.86
C ILE A 158 -9.56 -10.13 10.22
N ALA A 159 -9.96 -10.82 11.30
CA ALA A 159 -10.08 -10.17 12.61
C ALA A 159 -8.74 -9.56 13.07
N ASP A 160 -7.61 -10.24 12.81
CA ASP A 160 -6.30 -9.83 13.27
C ASP A 160 -5.65 -8.77 12.37
N VAL A 161 -5.96 -8.77 11.07
CA VAL A 161 -5.30 -7.89 10.09
C VAL A 161 -6.15 -6.70 9.66
N ARG A 162 -7.47 -6.76 9.88
CA ARG A 162 -8.44 -5.76 9.38
C ARG A 162 -8.09 -4.33 9.79
N ASN A 163 -7.80 -4.12 11.07
CA ASN A 163 -7.51 -2.79 11.61
C ASN A 163 -6.16 -2.27 11.10
N ASP A 164 -5.18 -3.15 11.02
CA ASP A 164 -3.86 -2.83 10.50
C ASP A 164 -3.94 -2.47 9.00
N LEU A 165 -4.85 -3.10 8.22
CA LEU A 165 -5.09 -2.73 6.83
C LEU A 165 -5.63 -1.30 6.70
N VAL A 166 -6.54 -0.88 7.58
CA VAL A 166 -7.05 0.50 7.62
C VAL A 166 -5.92 1.49 7.88
N LEU A 167 -5.04 1.19 8.84
CA LEU A 167 -3.87 2.01 9.14
C LEU A 167 -2.93 2.08 7.93
N MET A 168 -2.61 0.94 7.29
CA MET A 168 -1.74 0.90 6.12
C MET A 168 -2.31 1.66 4.91
N VAL A 169 -3.61 1.57 4.67
CA VAL A 169 -4.29 2.35 3.61
C VAL A 169 -4.32 3.85 3.96
N ALA A 170 -4.31 4.18 5.25
CA ALA A 170 -4.09 5.55 5.71
C ALA A 170 -2.63 6.02 5.60
N GLY A 171 -1.71 5.17 5.11
CA GLY A 171 -0.29 5.49 4.97
C GLY A 171 0.54 5.29 6.24
N GLU A 172 -0.04 4.64 7.27
CA GLU A 172 0.69 4.34 8.50
C GLU A 172 1.52 3.06 8.35
N HIS A 173 2.62 3.00 9.11
CA HIS A 173 3.50 1.83 9.18
C HIS A 173 3.13 0.96 10.37
N VAL A 174 2.77 -0.29 10.13
CA VAL A 174 2.29 -1.23 11.15
C VAL A 174 3.42 -2.11 11.65
N PRO A 175 3.59 -2.28 12.98
CA PRO A 175 4.60 -3.18 13.52
C PRO A 175 4.40 -4.63 13.08
N ALA A 176 5.46 -5.27 12.61
CA ALA A 176 5.46 -6.67 12.18
C ALA A 176 6.82 -7.33 12.42
N LYS A 177 6.80 -8.62 12.69
CA LYS A 177 8.01 -9.44 12.78
C LYS A 177 8.12 -10.32 11.55
N MET A 178 9.14 -10.08 10.73
CA MET A 178 9.39 -10.92 9.56
C MET A 178 9.75 -12.34 9.95
N GLN A 179 9.01 -13.29 9.41
CA GLN A 179 9.26 -14.73 9.54
C GLN A 179 9.67 -15.25 8.16
N GLN A 180 10.96 -15.45 7.94
CA GLN A 180 11.57 -15.82 6.64
C GLN A 180 10.88 -17.01 5.92
N TYR A 181 10.15 -17.84 6.67
CA TYR A 181 9.55 -19.09 6.15
C TYR A 181 8.01 -19.08 6.12
N ALA A 182 7.36 -17.93 6.31
CA ALA A 182 5.91 -17.87 6.43
C ALA A 182 5.14 -17.90 5.08
N ALA A 183 5.83 -17.89 3.98
CA ALA A 183 5.23 -17.66 2.66
C ALA A 183 4.44 -18.82 2.05
N THR A 184 4.18 -19.93 2.77
CA THR A 184 3.34 -21.00 2.22
C THR A 184 1.89 -20.88 2.64
N ALA A 185 1.07 -20.93 1.65
CA ALA A 185 -0.36 -20.84 1.63
C ALA A 185 -1.14 -21.70 2.64
N ASN A 186 -0.62 -22.80 3.09
CA ASN A 186 -1.42 -23.78 3.86
C ASN A 186 -1.44 -23.57 5.37
N ALA A 187 -0.77 -22.55 5.92
CA ALA A 187 -0.63 -22.38 7.36
C ALA A 187 -0.37 -20.94 7.85
N LEU A 188 -1.03 -19.94 7.27
CA LEU A 188 -0.95 -18.57 7.77
C LEU A 188 -1.96 -18.37 8.89
N HIS A 189 -1.55 -18.56 10.15
CA HIS A 189 -2.40 -18.48 11.33
C HIS A 189 -2.23 -17.19 12.12
N THR A 190 -1.11 -16.49 11.96
CA THR A 190 -0.81 -15.26 12.68
C THR A 190 -0.65 -14.07 11.74
N LYS A 191 -0.90 -12.86 12.24
CA LYS A 191 -0.72 -11.65 11.43
C LYS A 191 0.72 -11.47 10.92
N ASP A 192 1.74 -11.81 11.73
CA ASP A 192 3.14 -11.75 11.31
C ASP A 192 3.45 -12.70 10.15
N GLN A 193 2.83 -13.88 10.11
CA GLN A 193 2.95 -14.82 8.99
C GLN A 193 2.27 -14.27 7.72
N ILE A 194 1.09 -13.66 7.87
CA ILE A 194 0.36 -13.04 6.76
C ILE A 194 1.19 -11.89 6.19
N TYR A 195 1.72 -11.00 7.05
CA TYR A 195 2.53 -9.87 6.59
C TYR A 195 3.85 -10.32 5.97
N SER A 196 4.50 -11.34 6.52
CA SER A 196 5.70 -11.92 5.92
C SER A 196 5.41 -12.47 4.50
N ALA A 197 4.31 -13.18 4.33
CA ALA A 197 3.86 -13.62 3.02
C ALA A 197 3.59 -12.44 2.09
N MET A 198 2.86 -11.41 2.55
CA MET A 198 2.56 -10.22 1.75
C MET A 198 3.83 -9.46 1.32
N VAL A 199 4.87 -9.42 2.15
CA VAL A 199 6.17 -8.82 1.79
C VAL A 199 6.88 -9.68 0.75
N VAL A 200 6.96 -11.02 0.94
CA VAL A 200 7.57 -11.94 -0.03
C VAL A 200 6.90 -11.87 -1.39
N TYR A 201 5.58 -11.76 -1.41
CA TYR A 201 4.83 -11.58 -2.65
C TYR A 201 4.80 -10.11 -3.15
N GLY A 202 5.48 -9.19 -2.49
CA GLY A 202 5.59 -7.80 -2.91
C GLY A 202 4.30 -6.97 -2.78
N LEU A 203 3.33 -7.41 -1.96
CA LEU A 203 2.12 -6.63 -1.65
C LEU A 203 2.36 -5.57 -0.57
N LEU A 204 3.32 -5.82 0.30
CA LEU A 204 3.81 -4.89 1.30
C LEU A 204 5.32 -4.76 1.17
N THR A 205 5.87 -3.73 1.77
CA THR A 205 7.29 -3.60 2.01
C THR A 205 7.58 -3.61 3.51
N TYR A 206 8.83 -3.88 3.87
CA TYR A 206 9.25 -3.99 5.27
C TYR A 206 10.45 -3.12 5.55
N GLU A 207 10.39 -2.35 6.62
CA GLU A 207 11.51 -1.52 7.08
C GLU A 207 11.45 -1.37 8.61
N ASN A 208 12.59 -1.55 9.29
CA ASN A 208 12.77 -1.25 10.71
C ASN A 208 11.68 -1.84 11.63
N GLY A 209 11.28 -3.10 11.40
CA GLY A 209 10.27 -3.76 12.23
C GLY A 209 8.82 -3.41 11.89
N LYS A 210 8.58 -2.78 10.75
CA LYS A 210 7.25 -2.35 10.31
C LYS A 210 6.99 -2.73 8.86
N VAL A 211 5.71 -2.95 8.53
CA VAL A 211 5.22 -3.17 7.17
C VAL A 211 4.31 -2.03 6.76
N PHE A 212 4.28 -1.73 5.46
CA PHE A 212 3.43 -0.71 4.88
C PHE A 212 3.23 -0.94 3.38
N ILE A 213 2.27 -0.26 2.79
CA ILE A 213 2.00 -0.29 1.34
C ILE A 213 3.03 0.58 0.63
N PRO A 214 3.83 0.04 -0.31
CA PRO A 214 4.98 0.76 -0.85
C PRO A 214 4.63 1.92 -1.79
N ASN A 215 3.54 1.81 -2.56
CA ASN A 215 3.29 2.74 -3.65
C ASN A 215 1.81 2.81 -4.05
N LYS A 216 1.51 3.72 -4.98
CA LYS A 216 0.16 3.98 -5.45
C LYS A 216 -0.47 2.80 -6.19
N GLU A 217 0.29 2.06 -6.99
CA GLU A 217 -0.23 0.88 -7.71
C GLU A 217 -0.86 -0.12 -6.75
N LEU A 218 -0.19 -0.37 -5.61
CA LEU A 218 -0.71 -1.26 -4.57
C LEU A 218 -1.78 -0.60 -3.72
N MET A 219 -1.65 0.70 -3.44
CA MET A 219 -2.66 1.43 -2.69
C MET A 219 -4.04 1.32 -3.39
N ASP A 220 -4.09 1.53 -4.71
CA ASP A 220 -5.32 1.38 -5.50
C ASP A 220 -5.90 -0.05 -5.37
N LYS A 221 -5.04 -1.08 -5.30
CA LYS A 221 -5.49 -2.46 -5.11
C LYS A 221 -6.05 -2.72 -3.71
N PHE A 222 -5.46 -2.15 -2.68
CA PHE A 222 -6.00 -2.23 -1.31
C PHE A 222 -7.31 -1.44 -1.17
N ASP A 223 -7.43 -0.28 -1.83
CA ASP A 223 -8.68 0.48 -1.88
C ASP A 223 -9.81 -0.36 -2.52
N GLU A 224 -9.53 -1.02 -3.65
CA GLU A 224 -10.47 -1.96 -4.29
C GLU A 224 -10.89 -3.10 -3.34
N LEU A 225 -9.93 -3.67 -2.61
CA LEU A 225 -10.21 -4.71 -1.61
C LEU A 225 -11.17 -4.21 -0.51
N LEU A 226 -10.91 -3.02 0.03
CA LEU A 226 -11.76 -2.42 1.07
C LEU A 226 -13.19 -2.15 0.56
N LEU A 227 -13.32 -1.70 -0.70
CA LEU A 227 -14.61 -1.39 -1.33
C LEU A 227 -15.40 -2.62 -1.78
N SER A 228 -14.75 -3.76 -1.98
CA SER A 228 -15.39 -4.96 -2.56
C SER A 228 -15.64 -6.09 -1.57
N ASN A 229 -14.87 -6.16 -0.46
CA ASN A 229 -14.89 -7.32 0.41
C ASN A 229 -15.78 -7.15 1.65
N GLN A 230 -17.01 -7.64 1.57
CA GLN A 230 -17.98 -7.61 2.67
C GLN A 230 -17.50 -8.29 3.97
N GLN A 231 -16.58 -9.25 3.89
CA GLN A 231 -16.04 -9.93 5.07
C GLN A 231 -15.18 -9.01 5.94
N LEU A 232 -14.76 -7.85 5.43
CA LEU A 232 -14.12 -6.78 6.21
C LEU A 232 -15.09 -6.10 7.21
N GLY A 233 -16.38 -6.46 7.19
CA GLY A 233 -17.34 -5.99 8.18
C GLY A 233 -17.51 -4.46 8.17
N TYR A 234 -17.25 -3.81 9.31
CA TYR A 234 -17.42 -2.36 9.42
C TYR A 234 -16.50 -1.56 8.49
N VAL A 235 -15.29 -2.04 8.23
CA VAL A 235 -14.34 -1.38 7.32
C VAL A 235 -14.91 -1.27 5.91
N TYR A 236 -15.49 -2.39 5.40
CA TYR A 236 -16.18 -2.39 4.11
C TYR A 236 -17.37 -1.42 4.11
N ARG A 237 -18.19 -1.40 5.18
CA ARG A 237 -19.34 -0.50 5.27
C ARG A 237 -18.92 0.96 5.23
N LEU A 238 -17.88 1.34 6.00
CA LEU A 238 -17.34 2.71 5.98
C LEU A 238 -16.76 3.12 4.63
N ALA A 239 -15.98 2.23 4.02
CA ALA A 239 -15.45 2.48 2.68
C ALA A 239 -16.58 2.71 1.66
N ARG A 240 -17.70 1.99 1.78
CA ARG A 240 -18.89 2.18 0.94
C ARG A 240 -19.63 3.48 1.21
N GLU A 241 -19.57 4.03 2.42
CA GLU A 241 -20.14 5.35 2.75
C GLU A 241 -19.27 6.52 2.27
N SER A 242 -18.06 6.25 1.75
CA SER A 242 -17.10 7.30 1.42
C SER A 242 -17.58 8.29 0.36
N GLN A 243 -18.38 7.84 -0.61
CA GLN A 243 -18.98 8.75 -1.59
C GLN A 243 -20.04 9.66 -0.95
N ARG A 244 -20.85 9.12 -0.04
CA ARG A 244 -21.86 9.90 0.70
C ARG A 244 -21.19 10.91 1.61
N MET A 245 -20.09 10.55 2.29
CA MET A 245 -19.29 11.45 3.11
C MET A 245 -18.71 12.61 2.31
N LEU A 246 -18.13 12.33 1.14
CA LEU A 246 -17.58 13.37 0.26
C LEU A 246 -18.69 14.35 -0.19
N GLN A 247 -19.85 13.85 -0.60
CA GLN A 247 -20.97 14.71 -1.01
C GLN A 247 -21.53 15.54 0.16
N ALA A 248 -21.67 14.95 1.34
CA ALA A 248 -22.07 15.68 2.55
C ALA A 248 -21.10 16.82 2.86
N THR A 249 -19.81 16.57 2.77
CA THR A 249 -18.76 17.60 2.96
C THR A 249 -18.89 18.74 1.95
N ILE A 250 -19.02 18.42 0.66
CA ILE A 250 -19.13 19.44 -0.40
C ILE A 250 -20.37 20.32 -0.21
N HIS A 251 -21.46 19.77 0.30
CA HIS A 251 -22.70 20.50 0.55
C HIS A 251 -22.83 21.10 1.96
N GLY A 252 -21.85 20.86 2.84
CA GLY A 252 -21.88 21.33 4.23
C GLY A 252 -22.93 20.63 5.11
N ASP A 253 -23.32 19.41 4.75
CA ASP A 253 -24.27 18.57 5.52
C ASP A 253 -23.53 17.86 6.67
N THR A 254 -23.31 18.61 7.75
CA THR A 254 -22.58 18.13 8.93
C THR A 254 -23.32 17.01 9.67
N ASP A 255 -24.66 17.00 9.65
CA ASP A 255 -25.45 15.95 10.29
C ASP A 255 -25.19 14.58 9.63
N THR A 256 -25.14 14.52 8.30
CA THR A 256 -24.79 13.31 7.57
C THR A 256 -23.34 12.90 7.81
N MET A 257 -22.40 13.86 7.90
CA MET A 257 -21.01 13.57 8.22
C MET A 257 -20.86 12.92 9.60
N GLU A 258 -21.53 13.48 10.61
CA GLU A 258 -21.56 12.96 11.98
C GLU A 258 -22.20 11.58 12.05
N GLU A 259 -23.35 11.36 11.38
CA GLU A 259 -24.01 10.05 11.29
C GLU A 259 -23.07 8.96 10.77
N ILE A 260 -22.34 9.26 9.68
CA ILE A 260 -21.38 8.29 9.10
C ILE A 260 -20.26 7.97 10.07
N LEU A 261 -19.71 8.97 10.77
CA LEU A 261 -18.64 8.78 11.74
C LEU A 261 -19.15 8.08 13.03
N GLU A 262 -20.37 8.37 13.50
CA GLU A 262 -20.97 7.70 14.66
C GLU A 262 -21.32 6.24 14.39
N TYR A 263 -21.72 5.91 13.17
CA TYR A 263 -21.99 4.52 12.78
C TYR A 263 -20.83 3.57 13.08
N VAL A 264 -19.59 4.08 13.12
CA VAL A 264 -18.40 3.31 13.53
C VAL A 264 -18.46 2.89 14.98
N HIS A 265 -18.99 3.76 15.86
CA HIS A 265 -19.02 3.50 17.29
C HIS A 265 -20.08 2.50 17.72
N ASP A 266 -21.26 2.52 17.08
CA ASP A 266 -22.42 1.79 17.55
C ASP A 266 -22.45 0.32 17.09
N THR A 267 -21.68 -0.05 16.08
CA THR A 267 -21.96 -1.30 15.37
C THR A 267 -21.06 -2.48 15.66
N GLU A 268 -19.96 -2.41 16.41
CA GLU A 268 -19.25 -3.68 16.70
C GLU A 268 -17.82 -3.56 17.28
N VAL A 269 -17.26 -2.38 17.56
CA VAL A 269 -15.83 -2.41 17.84
C VAL A 269 -15.39 -1.62 19.07
N PRO A 270 -14.98 -2.35 20.14
CA PRO A 270 -14.18 -1.81 21.24
C PRO A 270 -12.75 -1.41 20.81
N ILE A 271 -12.39 -1.48 19.51
CA ILE A 271 -11.00 -1.45 19.04
C ILE A 271 -10.47 -0.03 18.86
N TYR A 272 -11.32 0.92 18.53
CA TYR A 272 -10.94 2.33 18.47
C TYR A 272 -11.65 3.13 19.58
N SER A 273 -11.18 2.97 20.80
CA SER A 273 -11.21 4.13 21.67
C SER A 273 -10.21 5.10 21.04
N TYR A 274 -10.62 6.06 20.19
CA TYR A 274 -9.70 7.01 19.57
C TYR A 274 -8.81 7.67 20.62
N ASN A 275 -7.78 6.92 21.02
CA ASN A 275 -6.85 7.36 22.05
C ASN A 275 -5.85 8.36 21.45
N SER A 276 -5.76 8.41 20.12
CA SER A 276 -4.81 9.25 19.40
C SER A 276 -5.42 9.85 18.12
N GLU A 277 -4.88 11.00 17.70
CA GLU A 277 -5.22 11.63 16.41
C GLU A 277 -4.92 10.70 15.22
N VAL A 278 -3.93 9.81 15.33
CA VAL A 278 -3.59 8.83 14.29
C VAL A 278 -4.75 7.86 14.02
N GLU A 279 -5.41 7.36 15.06
CA GLU A 279 -6.56 6.46 14.91
C GLU A 279 -7.77 7.17 14.30
N LEU A 280 -8.07 8.40 14.74
CA LEU A 280 -9.11 9.23 14.12
C LEU A 280 -8.77 9.53 12.66
N SER A 281 -7.53 9.89 12.36
CA SER A 281 -7.06 10.15 11.00
C SER A 281 -7.21 8.93 10.09
N ALA A 282 -6.95 7.71 10.59
CA ALA A 282 -7.12 6.49 9.81
C ALA A 282 -8.60 6.24 9.44
N ILE A 283 -9.52 6.48 10.36
CA ILE A 283 -10.97 6.37 10.09
C ILE A 283 -11.43 7.44 9.10
N VAL A 284 -10.98 8.68 9.28
CA VAL A 284 -11.31 9.77 8.35
C VAL A 284 -10.79 9.45 6.95
N ASN A 285 -9.57 8.92 6.82
CA ASN A 285 -9.05 8.47 5.53
C ASN A 285 -9.95 7.39 4.88
N LEU A 286 -10.49 6.48 5.67
CA LEU A 286 -11.38 5.43 5.16
C LEU A 286 -12.72 5.98 4.67
N VAL A 287 -13.35 6.90 5.42
CA VAL A 287 -14.62 7.50 5.01
C VAL A 287 -14.49 8.54 3.88
N TYR A 288 -13.28 8.89 3.49
CA TYR A 288 -13.00 9.70 2.30
C TYR A 288 -12.30 8.91 1.17
N LEU A 289 -12.36 7.58 1.20
CA LEU A 289 -11.64 6.73 0.25
C LEU A 289 -11.98 7.07 -1.21
N SER A 290 -13.27 7.25 -1.53
CA SER A 290 -13.72 7.63 -2.87
C SER A 290 -13.28 9.03 -3.33
N ALA A 291 -12.86 9.89 -2.39
CA ALA A 291 -12.34 11.20 -2.78
C ALA A 291 -11.09 11.10 -3.66
N ARG A 292 -10.33 10.00 -3.59
CA ARG A 292 -9.15 9.77 -4.42
C ARG A 292 -9.44 9.71 -5.92
N ASP A 293 -10.67 9.44 -6.31
CA ASP A 293 -11.09 9.46 -7.73
C ASP A 293 -11.13 10.88 -8.29
N GLU A 294 -11.58 11.85 -7.48
CA GLU A 294 -11.79 13.24 -7.89
C GLU A 294 -10.72 14.21 -7.37
N TYR A 295 -9.94 13.80 -6.36
CA TYR A 295 -8.93 14.61 -5.69
C TYR A 295 -7.58 13.91 -5.63
N ARG A 296 -6.52 14.70 -5.62
CA ARG A 296 -5.23 14.29 -5.08
C ARG A 296 -5.26 14.60 -3.58
N VAL A 297 -5.24 13.57 -2.76
CA VAL A 297 -5.29 13.71 -1.29
C VAL A 297 -3.87 13.68 -0.73
N GLU A 298 -3.48 14.75 -0.04
CA GLU A 298 -2.20 14.82 0.68
C GLU A 298 -2.47 14.79 2.18
N ARG A 299 -1.67 14.00 2.89
CA ARG A 299 -1.53 14.05 4.35
C ARG A 299 -0.18 14.68 4.65
N GLU A 300 -0.15 15.67 5.52
CA GLU A 300 1.12 16.29 5.89
C GLU A 300 1.83 15.47 6.96
N ASP A 301 3.10 15.14 6.66
CA ASP A 301 3.99 14.45 7.56
C ASP A 301 4.60 15.41 8.61
N LYS A 302 4.98 14.90 9.79
CA LYS A 302 5.31 15.63 11.03
C LYS A 302 6.59 16.47 11.02
N ALA A 303 7.05 17.00 9.90
CA ALA A 303 8.33 17.71 9.80
C ALA A 303 8.21 19.21 9.48
N GLY A 304 7.74 20.05 10.42
CA GLY A 304 7.80 21.53 10.28
C GLY A 304 6.67 22.29 11.00
N LYS A 305 6.68 23.60 10.99
CA LYS A 305 5.78 24.45 11.79
C LYS A 305 4.34 24.43 11.31
N GLY A 306 3.49 23.57 11.88
CA GLY A 306 2.03 23.58 11.71
C GLY A 306 1.57 22.81 10.49
N PHE A 307 0.99 21.63 10.74
CA PHE A 307 0.51 20.67 9.75
C PHE A 307 -0.99 20.71 9.72
N VAL A 308 -1.55 20.52 8.53
CA VAL A 308 -2.94 20.17 8.30
C VAL A 308 -3.04 18.66 8.14
N ASP A 309 -4.09 18.04 8.67
CA ASP A 309 -4.20 16.59 8.62
C ASP A 309 -4.45 16.08 7.20
N PHE A 310 -5.32 16.76 6.43
CA PHE A 310 -5.60 16.41 5.04
C PHE A 310 -5.81 17.64 4.17
N ILE A 311 -5.27 17.57 2.93
CA ILE A 311 -5.59 18.51 1.85
C ILE A 311 -6.06 17.69 0.65
N PHE A 312 -7.23 18.04 0.11
CA PHE A 312 -7.80 17.45 -1.08
C PHE A 312 -7.68 18.46 -2.22
N TYR A 313 -6.71 18.24 -3.11
CA TYR A 313 -6.51 19.06 -4.31
C TYR A 313 -7.39 18.53 -5.42
N PRO A 314 -8.39 19.29 -5.90
CA PRO A 314 -9.30 18.81 -6.93
C PRO A 314 -8.58 18.56 -8.26
N LYS A 315 -8.93 17.47 -8.93
CA LYS A 315 -8.44 17.16 -10.28
C LYS A 315 -9.17 17.96 -11.37
N ARG A 316 -10.25 18.65 -11.00
CA ARG A 316 -11.09 19.49 -11.87
C ARG A 316 -11.40 20.81 -11.17
N ASN A 317 -11.57 21.89 -11.93
CA ASN A 317 -11.81 23.23 -11.36
C ASN A 317 -13.26 23.49 -10.95
N ASP A 318 -14.18 22.58 -11.24
CA ASP A 318 -15.63 22.69 -10.94
C ASP A 318 -16.03 22.12 -9.59
N ILE A 319 -15.10 21.52 -8.85
CA ILE A 319 -15.30 21.01 -7.49
C ILE A 319 -14.44 21.78 -6.49
N PRO A 320 -14.89 21.98 -5.24
CA PRO A 320 -14.14 22.75 -4.25
C PRO A 320 -12.86 22.01 -3.80
N GLY A 321 -11.81 22.76 -3.50
CA GLY A 321 -10.69 22.25 -2.70
C GLY A 321 -11.12 22.04 -1.25
N ILE A 322 -10.53 21.07 -0.54
CA ILE A 322 -10.89 20.81 0.85
C ILE A 322 -9.62 20.81 1.72
N ILE A 323 -9.68 21.50 2.84
CA ILE A 323 -8.67 21.47 3.90
C ILE A 323 -9.36 20.92 5.14
N LEU A 324 -8.87 19.80 5.67
CA LEU A 324 -9.51 19.12 6.79
C LEU A 324 -8.52 18.99 7.96
N GLU A 325 -8.98 19.38 9.13
CA GLU A 325 -8.24 19.33 10.38
C GLU A 325 -9.02 18.53 11.43
N LEU A 326 -8.32 17.69 12.20
CA LEU A 326 -8.86 16.81 13.22
C LEU A 326 -8.59 17.33 14.61
N LYS A 327 -9.50 17.12 15.55
CA LYS A 327 -9.30 17.43 16.96
C LYS A 327 -9.86 16.32 17.85
N ILE A 328 -9.17 16.08 18.94
CA ILE A 328 -9.64 15.19 20.00
C ILE A 328 -9.84 16.03 21.27
N ASP A 329 -11.00 15.82 21.94
CA ASP A 329 -11.39 16.56 23.16
C ASP A 329 -11.43 18.08 22.95
N HIS A 330 -11.68 18.54 21.73
CA HIS A 330 -11.86 19.93 21.34
C HIS A 330 -13.07 20.08 20.40
N THR A 331 -13.48 21.32 20.12
CA THR A 331 -14.58 21.59 19.17
C THR A 331 -14.10 21.59 17.72
N PRO A 332 -14.96 21.30 16.73
CA PRO A 332 -14.60 21.42 15.32
C PRO A 332 -14.25 22.85 14.89
N GLN A 333 -14.82 23.88 15.57
CA GLN A 333 -14.47 25.29 15.38
C GLN A 333 -12.97 25.55 15.58
N LYS A 334 -12.35 24.91 16.58
CA LYS A 334 -10.89 25.05 16.79
C LYS A 334 -10.08 24.51 15.62
N ALA A 335 -10.57 23.47 14.95
CA ALA A 335 -9.94 22.99 13.71
C ALA A 335 -10.04 24.04 12.60
N ILE A 336 -11.22 24.63 12.40
CA ILE A 336 -11.43 25.71 11.42
C ILE A 336 -10.57 26.94 11.74
N GLU A 337 -10.51 27.37 13.01
CA GLU A 337 -9.64 28.46 13.45
C GLU A 337 -8.17 28.19 13.12
N GLN A 338 -7.69 26.98 13.37
CA GLN A 338 -6.31 26.59 13.05
C GLN A 338 -6.05 26.66 11.53
N ILE A 339 -6.97 26.19 10.69
CA ILE A 339 -6.87 26.28 9.23
C ILE A 339 -6.70 27.75 8.81
N LYS A 340 -7.51 28.66 9.37
CA LYS A 340 -7.48 30.09 9.06
C LYS A 340 -6.20 30.75 9.57
N GLU A 341 -5.82 30.55 10.84
CA GLU A 341 -4.62 31.12 11.44
C GLU A 341 -3.31 30.72 10.74
N LYS A 342 -3.25 29.47 10.27
CA LYS A 342 -2.08 28.93 9.54
C LYS A 342 -2.08 29.27 8.06
N ASN A 343 -3.15 29.90 7.54
CA ASN A 343 -3.32 30.25 6.13
C ASN A 343 -3.08 29.06 5.17
N TYR A 344 -3.60 27.88 5.52
CA TYR A 344 -3.39 26.67 4.71
C TYR A 344 -3.95 26.78 3.28
N GLN A 345 -4.90 27.68 3.03
CA GLN A 345 -5.39 28.03 1.70
C GLN A 345 -4.27 28.43 0.72
N LEU A 346 -3.15 28.97 1.20
CA LEU A 346 -2.00 29.31 0.35
C LEU A 346 -1.40 28.09 -0.34
N ARG A 347 -1.68 26.86 0.13
CA ARG A 347 -1.25 25.61 -0.50
C ARG A 347 -1.88 25.42 -1.88
N PHE A 348 -3.05 26.00 -2.14
CA PHE A 348 -3.71 25.96 -3.44
C PHE A 348 -3.16 26.96 -4.45
N GLN A 349 -2.29 27.90 -4.03
CA GLN A 349 -1.69 28.91 -4.92
C GLN A 349 -0.50 28.38 -5.71
N GLY A 350 -0.11 27.10 -5.52
CA GLY A 350 1.01 26.48 -6.22
C GLY A 350 2.39 26.88 -5.69
N LYS A 351 3.42 26.13 -6.01
CA LYS A 351 4.82 26.55 -5.86
C LYS A 351 5.15 27.53 -6.98
N ILE A 352 6.02 28.51 -6.71
CA ILE A 352 6.45 29.51 -7.70
C ILE A 352 6.90 28.79 -8.97
N GLY A 353 6.16 29.01 -10.08
CA GLY A 353 6.43 28.41 -11.39
C GLY A 353 5.57 27.21 -11.80
N GLU A 354 4.70 26.67 -10.94
CA GLU A 354 3.70 25.66 -11.32
C GLU A 354 2.40 26.33 -11.78
N ILE A 355 1.89 25.95 -12.94
CA ILE A 355 0.63 26.43 -13.53
C ILE A 355 -0.25 25.19 -13.79
N PRO A 356 -1.56 25.24 -13.47
CA PRO A 356 -2.38 26.39 -13.08
C PRO A 356 -2.58 26.54 -11.58
N VAL A 357 -2.70 27.79 -11.10
CA VAL A 357 -3.19 28.12 -9.76
C VAL A 357 -4.66 27.69 -9.68
N TYR A 358 -5.05 27.00 -8.61
CA TYR A 358 -6.45 26.67 -8.37
C TYR A 358 -7.23 27.94 -7.99
N GLU A 359 -8.26 28.28 -8.75
CA GLU A 359 -9.09 29.49 -8.57
C GLU A 359 -10.49 29.17 -8.01
N GLY A 360 -10.77 27.90 -7.69
CA GLY A 360 -12.07 27.48 -7.17
C GLY A 360 -12.26 27.77 -5.68
N ASN A 361 -13.45 27.45 -5.20
CA ASN A 361 -13.79 27.56 -3.78
C ASN A 361 -12.97 26.56 -2.94
N ILE A 362 -12.62 26.97 -1.73
CA ILE A 362 -11.93 26.12 -0.76
C ILE A 362 -12.82 25.97 0.47
N LEU A 363 -13.06 24.73 0.89
CA LEU A 363 -13.76 24.41 2.13
C LEU A 363 -12.75 24.12 3.24
N ALA A 364 -12.96 24.73 4.39
CA ALA A 364 -12.35 24.35 5.65
C ALA A 364 -13.27 23.38 6.37
N VAL A 365 -12.75 22.21 6.74
CA VAL A 365 -13.51 21.14 7.40
C VAL A 365 -12.86 20.84 8.75
N GLY A 366 -13.61 20.98 9.82
CA GLY A 366 -13.23 20.55 11.16
C GLY A 366 -13.99 19.29 11.53
N ILE A 367 -13.26 18.24 11.94
CA ILE A 367 -13.83 17.02 12.52
C ILE A 367 -13.25 16.85 13.92
N SER A 368 -14.11 16.69 14.91
CA SER A 368 -13.70 16.47 16.29
C SER A 368 -14.32 15.22 16.88
N TYR A 369 -13.62 14.64 17.85
CA TYR A 369 -14.09 13.51 18.64
C TYR A 369 -13.93 13.80 20.14
N ASP A 370 -15.02 13.67 20.89
CA ASP A 370 -15.02 13.81 22.34
C ASP A 370 -14.97 12.40 23.00
N LYS A 371 -13.88 12.13 23.73
CA LYS A 371 -13.65 10.83 24.39
C LYS A 371 -14.66 10.53 25.52
N LYS A 372 -15.25 11.55 26.13
CA LYS A 372 -16.18 11.38 27.25
C LYS A 372 -17.59 11.03 26.76
N THR A 373 -18.07 11.75 25.76
CA THR A 373 -19.39 11.54 25.17
C THR A 373 -19.39 10.47 24.08
N LYS A 374 -18.19 10.13 23.56
CA LYS A 374 -17.96 9.24 22.39
C LYS A 374 -18.68 9.73 21.13
N LYS A 375 -18.76 11.03 20.95
CA LYS A 375 -19.44 11.66 19.80
C LYS A 375 -18.45 12.37 18.89
N HIS A 376 -18.76 12.33 17.61
CA HIS A 376 -18.12 13.17 16.62
C HIS A 376 -18.92 14.47 16.46
N SER A 377 -18.21 15.52 16.08
CA SER A 377 -18.83 16.78 15.66
C SER A 377 -18.07 17.32 14.45
N CYS A 378 -18.82 17.81 13.48
CA CYS A 378 -18.30 18.30 12.22
C CYS A 378 -18.67 19.75 11.99
N GLU A 379 -17.81 20.48 11.28
CA GLU A 379 -18.09 21.83 10.81
C GLU A 379 -17.46 22.05 9.45
N VAL A 380 -18.17 22.74 8.57
CA VAL A 380 -17.72 23.07 7.22
C VAL A 380 -17.91 24.55 6.99
N GLU A 381 -16.87 25.27 6.60
CA GLU A 381 -16.92 26.68 6.23
C GLU A 381 -16.25 26.90 4.86
N MET A 382 -16.73 27.89 4.14
CA MET A 382 -16.07 28.36 2.91
C MET A 382 -15.01 29.41 3.27
N LEU A 383 -13.77 29.25 2.75
CA LEU A 383 -12.63 30.16 2.96
C LEU A 383 -12.60 31.29 1.94
#